data_acc0281aebe73d583e8a3fc5e42e69ff
#
_entry.id   acc0281aebe73d583e8a3fc5e42e69ff
#
_cell.length_a   1.000
_cell.length_b   1.000
_cell.length_c   1.000
_cell.angle_alpha   90.00
_cell.angle_beta   90.00
_cell.angle_gamma   90.00
#
_symmetry.space_group_name_H-M   'P 1'
#
loop_
_entity.id
_entity.type
_entity.pdbx_description
1 polymer ?
#
loop_
_entity_poly.entity_id
_entity_poly.type
_entity_poly.pdbx_seq_one_letter_code
_entity_poly.pdbx_strand_id
1 'polypeptide(L)'
;MQGNSIREDIFAVQEHFSEECGVAGIFNKGELSPDVLYFALHALQHRGQESAGIAAIDGKKMIQYKNLGLVSEVFNPQSIAEFKGKKIAVGHVRYSTKGSNTVVNAQPLVANYRNGVLAVAHNGTLLNSAALAKRLQNEGAVFQTQTDTEIFVHLLARYSHLDIQSAVRTMMNDLKGSYSLVIMNENMLIGVRDPKGIRPLCLGQKGSSYILASE
;
A
#
# COMPACT_ATOMS: atom_id res chain seq x y z
N MET A 1 8.30 26.31 -47.96
CA MET A 1 8.59 26.67 -46.55
C MET A 1 7.49 26.09 -45.67
N GLN A 2 7.61 24.88 -45.26
CA GLN A 2 6.77 24.25 -44.25
C GLN A 2 7.62 23.13 -43.61
N GLY A 3 8.29 23.46 -42.57
CA GLY A 3 9.08 22.54 -41.78
C GLY A 3 9.33 23.19 -40.44
N ASN A 4 8.44 22.97 -39.47
CA ASN A 4 8.68 23.16 -38.02
C ASN A 4 7.39 22.90 -37.21
N SER A 5 6.82 21.72 -37.27
CA SER A 5 5.71 21.41 -36.32
C SER A 5 5.82 20.08 -35.61
N ILE A 6 6.85 19.27 -35.91
CA ILE A 6 6.96 17.91 -35.33
C ILE A 6 7.86 17.89 -34.07
N ARG A 7 8.65 18.94 -33.83
CA ARG A 7 9.56 18.96 -32.66
C ARG A 7 8.94 19.49 -31.37
N GLU A 8 7.86 20.25 -31.43
CA GLU A 8 7.21 20.80 -30.23
C GLU A 8 6.28 19.80 -29.55
N ASP A 9 5.70 18.85 -30.31
CA ASP A 9 4.77 17.85 -29.72
C ASP A 9 5.46 16.74 -28.93
N ILE A 10 6.77 16.51 -29.13
CA ILE A 10 7.51 15.48 -28.42
C ILE A 10 7.90 15.93 -26.99
N PHE A 11 8.00 17.22 -26.74
CA PHE A 11 8.31 17.76 -25.41
C PHE A 11 7.08 17.97 -24.51
N ALA A 12 5.87 18.01 -25.08
CA ALA A 12 4.62 18.15 -24.30
C ALA A 12 4.19 16.86 -23.59
N VAL A 13 4.77 15.71 -23.94
CA VAL A 13 4.46 14.42 -23.30
C VAL A 13 5.28 14.17 -22.01
N GLN A 14 6.24 15.03 -21.70
CA GLN A 14 7.16 14.83 -20.57
C GLN A 14 6.69 15.41 -19.22
N GLU A 15 5.51 16.06 -19.16
CA GLU A 15 5.13 16.82 -17.95
C GLU A 15 4.24 16.09 -16.94
N HIS A 16 3.85 14.83 -17.11
CA HIS A 16 2.95 14.17 -16.15
C HIS A 16 3.25 12.70 -15.86
N PHE A 17 4.50 12.32 -15.67
CA PHE A 17 4.79 11.19 -14.80
C PHE A 17 4.88 11.70 -13.35
N SER A 18 3.73 12.04 -12.77
CA SER A 18 3.66 12.31 -11.34
C SER A 18 4.03 11.04 -10.60
N GLU A 19 5.07 11.13 -9.81
CA GLU A 19 5.49 10.06 -8.90
C GLU A 19 4.31 9.73 -7.99
N GLU A 20 4.05 8.45 -7.84
CA GLU A 20 2.91 7.97 -7.09
C GLU A 20 3.40 7.12 -5.95
N CYS A 21 2.81 7.26 -4.79
CA CYS A 21 2.95 6.46 -3.57
C CYS A 21 4.08 5.42 -3.53
N GLY A 22 4.71 5.24 -2.40
CA GLY A 22 5.66 4.16 -2.14
C GLY A 22 5.09 3.14 -1.17
N VAL A 23 5.22 1.84 -1.48
CA VAL A 23 4.87 0.73 -0.59
C VAL A 23 6.11 -0.05 -0.22
N ALA A 24 6.18 -0.50 1.03
CA ALA A 24 7.21 -1.41 1.51
C ALA A 24 6.61 -2.46 2.44
N GLY A 25 7.20 -3.65 2.46
CA GLY A 25 6.83 -4.71 3.39
C GLY A 25 8.03 -5.54 3.77
N ILE A 26 8.08 -6.01 5.02
CA ILE A 26 9.18 -6.83 5.54
C ILE A 26 8.60 -8.04 6.24
N PHE A 27 9.10 -9.21 5.88
CA PHE A 27 8.88 -10.47 6.60
C PHE A 27 10.21 -10.97 7.14
N ASN A 28 10.32 -11.04 8.47
CA ASN A 28 11.53 -11.48 9.14
C ASN A 28 11.27 -12.78 9.92
N LYS A 29 12.18 -13.75 9.82
CA LYS A 29 12.14 -14.97 10.63
C LYS A 29 12.61 -14.79 12.07
N GLY A 30 13.32 -13.67 12.35
CA GLY A 30 13.75 -13.24 13.68
C GLY A 30 12.98 -12.00 14.17
N GLU A 31 13.62 -11.19 15.01
CA GLU A 31 13.09 -9.88 15.39
C GLU A 31 13.25 -8.87 14.26
N LEU A 32 12.19 -8.14 13.96
CA LEU A 32 12.26 -7.03 13.04
C LEU A 32 13.07 -5.89 13.68
N SER A 33 14.08 -5.41 12.97
CA SER A 33 14.73 -4.16 13.33
C SER A 33 13.81 -2.99 12.94
N PRO A 34 13.37 -2.16 13.90
CA PRO A 34 12.38 -1.11 13.64
C PRO A 34 12.87 -0.08 12.62
N ASP A 35 14.16 0.22 12.63
CA ASP A 35 14.80 1.18 11.74
C ASP A 35 14.84 0.74 10.28
N VAL A 36 14.80 -0.56 10.00
CA VAL A 36 14.81 -1.06 8.60
C VAL A 36 13.61 -0.56 7.83
N LEU A 37 12.40 -0.63 8.40
CA LEU A 37 11.21 -0.16 7.70
C LEU A 37 11.14 1.37 7.62
N TYR A 38 11.58 2.06 8.67
CA TYR A 38 11.73 3.51 8.65
C TYR A 38 12.66 3.95 7.51
N PHE A 39 13.84 3.32 7.37
CA PHE A 39 14.78 3.65 6.30
C PHE A 39 14.25 3.27 4.91
N ALA A 40 13.50 2.17 4.80
CA ALA A 40 12.85 1.82 3.54
C ALA A 40 11.84 2.90 3.11
N LEU A 41 10.99 3.37 4.03
CA LEU A 41 10.05 4.47 3.74
C LEU A 41 10.76 5.80 3.49
N HIS A 42 11.85 6.08 4.22
CA HIS A 42 12.64 7.28 3.99
C HIS A 42 13.30 7.27 2.59
N ALA A 43 13.78 6.13 2.14
CA ALA A 43 14.29 5.95 0.78
C ALA A 43 13.20 6.13 -0.28
N LEU A 44 11.96 5.75 0.02
CA LEU A 44 10.78 5.92 -0.84
C LEU A 44 10.11 7.30 -0.70
N GLN A 45 10.67 8.23 0.11
CA GLN A 45 10.04 9.53 0.40
C GLN A 45 9.83 10.38 -0.85
N HIS A 46 10.70 10.26 -1.86
CA HIS A 46 10.54 10.97 -3.13
C HIS A 46 9.25 10.57 -3.87
N ARG A 47 8.68 9.40 -3.58
CA ARG A 47 7.43 8.93 -4.17
C ARG A 47 6.17 9.48 -3.47
N GLY A 48 6.29 9.96 -2.21
CA GLY A 48 5.13 10.49 -1.50
C GLY A 48 5.53 11.31 -0.28
N GLN A 49 4.96 12.52 -0.14
CA GLN A 49 5.36 13.50 0.88
C GLN A 49 4.18 13.97 1.74
N GLU A 50 2.98 13.44 1.54
CA GLU A 50 1.76 13.94 2.23
C GLU A 50 1.46 13.19 3.53
N SER A 51 1.72 11.91 3.55
CA SER A 51 1.56 11.10 4.76
C SER A 51 2.47 9.89 4.72
N ALA A 52 2.80 9.38 5.89
CA ALA A 52 3.53 8.13 6.07
C ALA A 52 2.84 7.26 7.13
N GLY A 53 3.01 5.95 7.01
CA GLY A 53 2.47 5.03 7.99
C GLY A 53 3.15 3.67 7.96
N ILE A 54 3.15 3.01 9.11
CA ILE A 54 3.64 1.65 9.33
C ILE A 54 2.57 0.89 10.12
N ALA A 55 2.29 -0.34 9.68
CA ALA A 55 1.59 -1.34 10.47
C ALA A 55 2.50 -2.56 10.65
N ALA A 56 2.51 -3.16 11.84
CA ALA A 56 3.34 -4.32 12.14
C ALA A 56 2.64 -5.31 13.07
N ILE A 57 2.99 -6.59 12.95
CA ILE A 57 2.38 -7.68 13.72
C ILE A 57 3.42 -8.72 14.13
N ASP A 58 3.15 -9.39 15.25
CA ASP A 58 3.95 -10.51 15.78
C ASP A 58 3.20 -11.86 15.78
N GLY A 59 2.10 -11.92 15.05
CA GLY A 59 1.20 -13.07 14.99
C GLY A 59 -0.04 -12.95 15.87
N LYS A 60 -0.16 -11.94 16.75
CA LYS A 60 -1.31 -11.73 17.65
C LYS A 60 -1.85 -10.33 17.63
N LYS A 61 -0.99 -9.34 17.85
CA LYS A 61 -1.39 -7.95 18.00
C LYS A 61 -0.79 -7.10 16.87
N MET A 62 -1.67 -6.53 16.06
CA MET A 62 -1.27 -5.52 15.09
C MET A 62 -1.19 -4.16 15.78
N ILE A 63 -0.10 -3.47 15.54
CA ILE A 63 0.08 -2.06 15.88
C ILE A 63 0.19 -1.25 14.60
N GLN A 64 -0.31 -0.03 14.63
CA GLN A 64 -0.26 0.90 13.51
C GLN A 64 0.11 2.29 14.03
N TYR A 65 1.02 2.93 13.31
CA TYR A 65 1.28 4.36 13.47
C TYR A 65 1.28 5.01 12.09
N LYS A 66 0.48 6.06 11.91
CA LYS A 66 0.39 6.82 10.66
C LYS A 66 -0.03 8.25 10.92
N ASN A 67 0.48 9.18 10.14
CA ASN A 67 0.09 10.59 10.21
C ASN A 67 0.37 11.31 8.89
N LEU A 68 -0.06 12.55 8.81
CA LEU A 68 0.31 13.48 7.74
C LEU A 68 1.73 13.96 7.97
N GLY A 69 2.46 14.21 6.88
CA GLY A 69 3.83 14.72 6.89
C GLY A 69 4.86 13.73 6.32
N LEU A 70 6.10 14.16 6.33
CA LEU A 70 7.25 13.37 5.90
C LEU A 70 7.55 12.23 6.89
N VAL A 71 8.24 11.20 6.43
CA VAL A 71 8.63 10.05 7.28
C VAL A 71 9.36 10.50 8.55
N SER A 72 10.26 11.48 8.43
CA SER A 72 11.00 12.05 9.56
C SER A 72 10.16 12.89 10.52
N GLU A 73 9.00 13.38 10.08
CA GLU A 73 8.06 14.14 10.91
C GLU A 73 7.05 13.23 11.59
N VAL A 74 6.62 12.18 10.87
CA VAL A 74 5.64 11.20 11.37
C VAL A 74 6.24 10.29 12.43
N PHE A 75 7.49 9.82 12.22
CA PHE A 75 8.11 8.84 13.10
C PHE A 75 9.23 9.47 13.92
N ASN A 76 9.22 9.18 15.20
CA ASN A 76 10.29 9.49 16.16
C ASN A 76 10.85 8.19 16.76
N PRO A 77 11.97 8.22 17.50
CA PRO A 77 12.58 7.03 18.10
C PRO A 77 11.60 6.23 18.97
N GLN A 78 10.68 6.89 19.67
CA GLN A 78 9.70 6.25 20.54
C GLN A 78 8.67 5.47 19.74
N SER A 79 8.09 6.08 18.70
CA SER A 79 7.10 5.40 17.84
C SER A 79 7.72 4.24 17.05
N ILE A 80 8.99 4.36 16.63
CA ILE A 80 9.72 3.29 15.95
C ILE A 80 9.97 2.13 16.92
N ALA A 81 10.30 2.41 18.18
CA ALA A 81 10.58 1.38 19.18
C ALA A 81 9.36 0.48 19.47
N GLU A 82 8.13 0.96 19.26
CA GLU A 82 6.90 0.17 19.42
C GLU A 82 6.81 -1.01 18.44
N PHE A 83 7.51 -0.94 17.31
CA PHE A 83 7.56 -2.01 16.31
C PHE A 83 8.56 -3.11 16.67
N LYS A 84 9.37 -2.93 17.72
CA LYS A 84 10.37 -3.94 18.15
C LYS A 84 9.70 -5.28 18.46
N GLY A 85 10.33 -6.37 18.02
CA GLY A 85 9.83 -7.72 18.21
C GLY A 85 8.72 -8.15 17.23
N LYS A 86 8.28 -7.26 16.34
CA LYS A 86 7.32 -7.61 15.30
C LYS A 86 8.00 -8.37 14.16
N LYS A 87 7.30 -9.37 13.61
CA LYS A 87 7.84 -10.24 12.57
C LYS A 87 7.51 -9.78 11.16
N ILE A 88 6.33 -9.19 11.00
CA ILE A 88 5.85 -8.74 9.70
C ILE A 88 5.46 -7.27 9.83
N ALA A 89 5.84 -6.47 8.85
CA ALA A 89 5.46 -5.06 8.81
C ALA A 89 5.21 -4.60 7.37
N VAL A 90 4.30 -3.62 7.24
CA VAL A 90 3.94 -2.96 5.99
C VAL A 90 4.01 -1.46 6.19
N GLY A 91 4.59 -0.75 5.25
CA GLY A 91 4.72 0.69 5.27
C GLY A 91 4.27 1.34 3.97
N HIS A 92 3.94 2.63 4.07
CA HIS A 92 3.45 3.42 2.96
C HIS A 92 3.90 4.88 3.09
N VAL A 93 4.27 5.49 1.96
CA VAL A 93 4.37 6.94 1.78
C VAL A 93 3.38 7.36 0.69
N ARG A 94 2.58 8.39 0.98
CA ARG A 94 1.46 8.79 0.13
C ARG A 94 1.79 10.03 -0.68
N TYR A 95 1.45 9.96 -1.97
CA TYR A 95 1.22 11.11 -2.83
C TYR A 95 -0.27 11.12 -3.21
N SER A 96 -0.96 12.25 -3.04
CA SER A 96 -2.41 12.32 -3.21
C SER A 96 -2.77 12.55 -4.67
N THR A 97 -3.39 11.55 -5.27
CA THR A 97 -4.06 11.71 -6.57
C THR A 97 -5.58 11.87 -6.40
N LYS A 98 -6.13 11.39 -5.29
CA LYS A 98 -7.56 11.45 -4.95
C LYS A 98 -7.77 11.50 -3.44
N GLY A 99 -8.81 12.21 -3.01
CA GLY A 99 -9.22 12.31 -1.62
C GLY A 99 -8.55 13.46 -0.87
N SER A 100 -9.18 13.87 0.23
CA SER A 100 -8.64 14.91 1.10
C SER A 100 -7.38 14.43 1.81
N ASN A 101 -6.47 15.38 2.09
CA ASN A 101 -5.27 15.11 2.88
C ASN A 101 -5.65 15.03 4.38
N THR A 102 -6.15 13.86 4.78
CA THR A 102 -6.58 13.55 6.16
C THR A 102 -5.94 12.26 6.63
N VAL A 103 -5.70 12.14 7.93
CA VAL A 103 -5.06 10.96 8.54
C VAL A 103 -5.85 9.68 8.27
N VAL A 104 -7.18 9.75 8.10
CA VAL A 104 -8.00 8.58 7.80
C VAL A 104 -7.62 7.95 6.45
N ASN A 105 -7.21 8.77 5.48
CA ASN A 105 -6.77 8.34 4.16
C ASN A 105 -5.30 7.89 4.11
N ALA A 106 -4.53 8.12 5.17
CA ALA A 106 -3.15 7.63 5.26
C ALA A 106 -3.15 6.09 5.36
N GLN A 107 -2.14 5.48 4.77
CA GLN A 107 -1.98 4.04 4.70
C GLN A 107 -0.76 3.60 5.54
N PRO A 108 -0.68 2.29 5.89
CA PRO A 108 -1.57 1.18 5.55
C PRO A 108 -2.98 1.33 6.13
N LEU A 109 -4.00 0.73 5.48
CA LEU A 109 -5.31 0.54 6.09
C LEU A 109 -5.32 -0.76 6.87
N VAL A 110 -5.73 -0.70 8.12
CA VAL A 110 -5.85 -1.87 9.01
C VAL A 110 -7.33 -2.13 9.26
N ALA A 111 -7.73 -3.38 9.11
CA ALA A 111 -9.10 -3.81 9.38
C ALA A 111 -9.15 -5.17 10.05
N ASN A 112 -10.10 -5.33 10.97
CA ASN A 112 -10.49 -6.62 11.49
C ASN A 112 -11.58 -7.22 10.59
N TYR A 113 -11.45 -8.48 10.25
CA TYR A 113 -12.41 -9.20 9.45
C TYR A 113 -12.59 -10.62 9.98
N ARG A 114 -13.41 -11.46 9.33
CA ARG A 114 -13.74 -12.80 9.81
C ARG A 114 -12.52 -13.67 10.15
N ASN A 115 -11.44 -13.56 9.40
CA ASN A 115 -10.25 -14.41 9.52
C ASN A 115 -9.11 -13.73 10.30
N GLY A 116 -9.40 -12.75 11.16
CA GLY A 116 -8.42 -12.04 11.97
C GLY A 116 -8.23 -10.58 11.55
N VAL A 117 -7.00 -10.13 11.51
CA VAL A 117 -6.63 -8.76 11.16
C VAL A 117 -5.82 -8.73 9.86
N LEU A 118 -6.03 -7.71 9.05
CA LEU A 118 -5.24 -7.47 7.86
C LEU A 118 -4.79 -6.00 7.78
N ALA A 119 -3.67 -5.75 7.12
CA ALA A 119 -3.22 -4.42 6.72
C ALA A 119 -2.95 -4.41 5.22
N VAL A 120 -3.33 -3.32 4.55
CA VAL A 120 -3.17 -3.16 3.10
C VAL A 120 -2.51 -1.82 2.81
N ALA A 121 -1.42 -1.84 2.05
CA ALA A 121 -0.81 -0.68 1.43
C ALA A 121 -0.88 -0.79 -0.09
N HIS A 122 -1.22 0.31 -0.75
CA HIS A 122 -1.53 0.36 -2.18
C HIS A 122 -0.80 1.51 -2.86
N ASN A 123 -0.17 1.20 -3.96
CA ASN A 123 0.33 2.17 -4.94
C ASN A 123 -0.38 1.93 -6.28
N GLY A 124 -1.06 2.93 -6.80
CA GLY A 124 -1.73 2.87 -8.09
C GLY A 124 -3.12 3.49 -8.12
N THR A 125 -3.89 3.13 -9.14
CA THR A 125 -5.23 3.66 -9.37
C THR A 125 -6.13 2.58 -9.98
N LEU A 126 -7.31 2.40 -9.39
CA LEU A 126 -8.36 1.54 -9.94
C LEU A 126 -9.27 2.34 -10.89
N LEU A 127 -9.36 1.90 -12.13
CA LEU A 127 -10.24 2.50 -13.14
C LEU A 127 -11.73 2.25 -12.85
N ASN A 128 -12.03 1.15 -12.16
CA ASN A 128 -13.39 0.76 -11.82
C ASN A 128 -13.73 0.97 -10.33
N SER A 129 -12.97 1.82 -9.62
CA SER A 129 -13.15 2.09 -8.19
C SER A 129 -14.58 2.50 -7.83
N ALA A 130 -15.17 3.45 -8.57
CA ALA A 130 -16.52 3.92 -8.32
C ALA A 130 -17.58 2.81 -8.47
N ALA A 131 -17.46 1.96 -9.50
CA ALA A 131 -18.40 0.84 -9.72
C ALA A 131 -18.25 -0.23 -8.62
N LEU A 132 -17.01 -0.54 -8.21
CA LEU A 132 -16.75 -1.48 -7.13
C LEU A 132 -17.27 -0.95 -5.78
N ALA A 133 -16.99 0.30 -5.45
CA ALA A 133 -17.49 0.92 -4.22
C ALA A 133 -19.02 0.88 -4.16
N LYS A 134 -19.71 1.26 -5.24
CA LYS A 134 -21.18 1.22 -5.32
C LYS A 134 -21.71 -0.22 -5.15
N ARG A 135 -21.10 -1.21 -5.81
CA ARG A 135 -21.47 -2.62 -5.64
C ARG A 135 -21.33 -3.06 -4.20
N LEU A 136 -20.19 -2.80 -3.58
CA LEU A 136 -19.90 -3.17 -2.19
C LEU A 136 -20.85 -2.48 -1.20
N GLN A 137 -21.16 -1.19 -1.42
CA GLN A 137 -22.14 -0.46 -0.61
C GLN A 137 -23.55 -1.05 -0.71
N ASN A 138 -23.99 -1.44 -1.91
CA ASN A 138 -25.27 -2.13 -2.09
C ASN A 138 -25.32 -3.49 -1.38
N GLU A 139 -24.17 -4.07 -1.09
CA GLU A 139 -24.03 -5.32 -0.35
C GLU A 139 -23.79 -5.09 1.16
N GLY A 140 -23.87 -3.83 1.62
CA GLY A 140 -23.78 -3.45 3.02
C GLY A 140 -22.39 -3.01 3.49
N ALA A 141 -21.40 -2.84 2.60
CA ALA A 141 -20.10 -2.31 2.99
C ALA A 141 -20.20 -0.83 3.40
N VAL A 142 -19.53 -0.47 4.50
CA VAL A 142 -19.45 0.90 5.01
C VAL A 142 -18.04 1.43 4.80
N PHE A 143 -17.89 2.43 3.94
CA PHE A 143 -16.61 3.06 3.64
C PHE A 143 -16.31 4.16 4.65
N GLN A 144 -15.09 4.17 5.17
CA GLN A 144 -14.60 5.16 6.12
C GLN A 144 -13.61 6.13 5.48
N THR A 145 -13.01 5.73 4.36
CA THR A 145 -12.01 6.52 3.64
C THR A 145 -12.50 6.89 2.24
N GLN A 146 -11.74 7.75 1.58
CA GLN A 146 -11.97 8.14 0.19
C GLN A 146 -10.96 7.50 -0.77
N THR A 147 -10.18 6.51 -0.28
CA THR A 147 -9.12 5.89 -1.06
C THR A 147 -9.56 4.57 -1.70
N ASP A 148 -9.00 4.28 -2.87
CA ASP A 148 -9.21 2.99 -3.55
C ASP A 148 -8.74 1.81 -2.67
N THR A 149 -7.86 2.06 -1.72
CA THR A 149 -7.30 1.04 -0.83
C THR A 149 -8.37 0.34 0.02
N GLU A 150 -9.44 1.03 0.39
CA GLU A 150 -10.52 0.44 1.18
C GLU A 150 -11.32 -0.59 0.38
N ILE A 151 -11.36 -0.48 -0.95
CA ILE A 151 -12.00 -1.46 -1.84
C ILE A 151 -11.31 -2.83 -1.70
N PHE A 152 -9.96 -2.85 -1.63
CA PHE A 152 -9.23 -4.11 -1.44
C PHE A 152 -9.56 -4.76 -0.10
N VAL A 153 -9.68 -3.95 0.96
CA VAL A 153 -10.08 -4.43 2.29
C VAL A 153 -11.46 -5.09 2.24
N HIS A 154 -12.44 -4.43 1.64
CA HIS A 154 -13.80 -4.96 1.51
C HIS A 154 -13.88 -6.21 0.62
N LEU A 155 -13.13 -6.26 -0.48
CA LEU A 155 -13.07 -7.45 -1.34
C LEU A 155 -12.44 -8.64 -0.61
N LEU A 156 -11.34 -8.44 0.12
CA LEU A 156 -10.72 -9.49 0.92
C LEU A 156 -11.65 -9.99 2.04
N ALA A 157 -12.38 -9.09 2.69
CA ALA A 157 -13.39 -9.45 3.67
C ALA A 157 -14.55 -10.25 3.05
N ARG A 158 -15.02 -9.87 1.86
CA ARG A 158 -16.03 -10.59 1.10
C ARG A 158 -15.60 -12.02 0.76
N TYR A 159 -14.36 -12.20 0.34
CA TYR A 159 -13.79 -13.50 -0.02
C TYR A 159 -13.18 -14.26 1.16
N SER A 160 -13.52 -13.86 2.40
CA SER A 160 -12.98 -14.47 3.64
C SER A 160 -13.38 -15.94 3.88
N HIS A 161 -14.29 -16.49 3.07
CA HIS A 161 -14.61 -17.92 3.05
C HIS A 161 -13.54 -18.77 2.34
N LEU A 162 -12.63 -18.14 1.58
CA LEU A 162 -11.47 -18.74 0.94
C LEU A 162 -10.22 -18.56 1.81
N ASP A 163 -9.18 -19.34 1.54
CA ASP A 163 -7.84 -19.02 2.05
C ASP A 163 -7.35 -17.69 1.45
N ILE A 164 -6.42 -17.03 2.13
CA ILE A 164 -6.00 -15.67 1.76
C ILE A 164 -5.40 -15.59 0.34
N GLN A 165 -4.71 -16.63 -0.12
CA GLN A 165 -4.10 -16.63 -1.47
C GLN A 165 -5.20 -16.74 -2.54
N SER A 166 -6.19 -17.60 -2.33
CA SER A 166 -7.35 -17.74 -3.20
C SER A 166 -8.23 -16.49 -3.17
N ALA A 167 -8.41 -15.87 -1.99
CA ALA A 167 -9.11 -14.60 -1.85
C ALA A 167 -8.44 -13.48 -2.65
N VAL A 168 -7.12 -13.37 -2.57
CA VAL A 168 -6.34 -12.38 -3.36
C VAL A 168 -6.48 -12.63 -4.85
N ARG A 169 -6.36 -13.87 -5.32
CA ARG A 169 -6.55 -14.21 -6.74
C ARG A 169 -7.95 -13.88 -7.23
N THR A 170 -8.98 -14.18 -6.43
CA THR A 170 -10.37 -13.86 -6.77
C THR A 170 -10.58 -12.35 -6.80
N MET A 171 -10.05 -11.63 -5.84
CA MET A 171 -10.06 -10.17 -5.82
C MET A 171 -9.45 -9.57 -7.11
N MET A 172 -8.32 -10.09 -7.55
CA MET A 172 -7.65 -9.58 -8.76
C MET A 172 -8.54 -9.66 -10.01
N ASN A 173 -9.46 -10.63 -10.11
CA ASN A 173 -10.41 -10.72 -11.23
C ASN A 173 -11.45 -9.60 -11.25
N ASP A 174 -11.74 -8.98 -10.09
CA ASP A 174 -12.64 -7.84 -9.99
C ASP A 174 -11.98 -6.51 -10.38
N LEU A 175 -10.65 -6.44 -10.34
CA LEU A 175 -9.90 -5.19 -10.42
C LEU A 175 -9.58 -4.82 -11.87
N LYS A 176 -9.75 -3.53 -12.19
CA LYS A 176 -9.29 -2.92 -13.44
C LYS A 176 -8.45 -1.70 -13.12
N GLY A 177 -7.24 -1.64 -13.65
CA GLY A 177 -6.32 -0.52 -13.40
C GLY A 177 -4.88 -0.97 -13.22
N SER A 178 -4.06 -0.07 -12.72
CA SER A 178 -2.66 -0.31 -12.39
C SER A 178 -2.49 -0.26 -10.87
N TYR A 179 -1.89 -1.30 -10.29
CA TYR A 179 -1.71 -1.38 -8.84
C TYR A 179 -0.54 -2.26 -8.43
N SER A 180 0.11 -1.89 -7.36
CA SER A 180 0.90 -2.78 -6.53
C SER A 180 0.40 -2.71 -5.09
N LEU A 181 0.26 -3.88 -4.46
CA LEU A 181 -0.23 -4.00 -3.09
C LEU A 181 0.79 -4.73 -2.25
N VAL A 182 0.91 -4.29 -1.02
CA VAL A 182 1.52 -5.07 0.05
C VAL A 182 0.45 -5.33 1.10
N ILE A 183 0.12 -6.60 1.28
CA ILE A 183 -0.91 -7.08 2.19
C ILE A 183 -0.23 -7.87 3.30
N MET A 184 -0.65 -7.65 4.53
CA MET A 184 -0.18 -8.38 5.70
C MET A 184 -1.37 -8.90 6.49
N ASN A 185 -1.29 -10.15 6.91
CA ASN A 185 -2.11 -10.72 7.96
C ASN A 185 -1.22 -11.22 9.12
N GLU A 186 -1.78 -12.00 10.04
CA GLU A 186 -1.08 -12.51 11.22
C GLU A 186 0.16 -13.34 10.90
N ASN A 187 0.21 -13.99 9.73
CA ASN A 187 1.22 -14.99 9.40
C ASN A 187 1.94 -14.77 8.07
N MET A 188 1.43 -13.87 7.22
CA MET A 188 1.90 -13.74 5.84
C MET A 188 2.11 -12.28 5.46
N LEU A 189 3.12 -12.07 4.63
CA LEU A 189 3.31 -10.87 3.81
C LEU A 189 3.09 -11.27 2.36
N ILE A 190 2.20 -10.57 1.67
CA ILE A 190 1.79 -10.89 0.30
C ILE A 190 2.01 -9.65 -0.57
N GLY A 191 2.81 -9.81 -1.62
CA GLY A 191 2.94 -8.82 -2.68
C GLY A 191 1.99 -9.14 -3.83
N VAL A 192 1.27 -8.14 -4.33
CA VAL A 192 0.37 -8.27 -5.48
C VAL A 192 0.71 -7.19 -6.49
N ARG A 193 0.81 -7.57 -7.75
CA ARG A 193 1.07 -6.63 -8.85
C ARG A 193 0.01 -6.78 -9.92
N ASP A 194 -0.38 -5.68 -10.55
CA ASP A 194 -1.34 -5.73 -11.65
C ASP A 194 -0.84 -6.64 -12.79
N PRO A 195 -1.75 -7.31 -13.53
CA PRO A 195 -1.36 -8.30 -14.55
C PRO A 195 -0.50 -7.73 -15.69
N LYS A 196 -0.52 -6.42 -15.90
CA LYS A 196 0.30 -5.74 -16.92
C LYS A 196 1.64 -5.27 -16.36
N GLY A 197 1.83 -5.33 -15.04
CA GLY A 197 3.05 -4.91 -14.36
C GLY A 197 3.33 -3.41 -14.50
N ILE A 198 2.30 -2.57 -14.56
CA ILE A 198 2.45 -1.12 -14.72
C ILE A 198 3.06 -0.50 -13.47
N ARG A 199 2.52 -0.85 -12.27
CA ARG A 199 3.11 -0.37 -11.02
C ARG A 199 4.27 -1.26 -10.58
N PRO A 200 5.39 -0.66 -10.17
CA PRO A 200 6.55 -1.44 -9.74
C PRO A 200 6.29 -2.12 -8.40
N LEU A 201 6.82 -3.31 -8.25
CA LEU A 201 6.95 -4.04 -7.00
C LEU A 201 8.10 -5.02 -7.12
N CYS A 202 9.10 -4.87 -6.27
CA CYS A 202 10.31 -5.68 -6.22
C CYS A 202 10.28 -6.60 -5.00
N LEU A 203 10.84 -7.79 -5.15
CA LEU A 203 11.11 -8.72 -4.07
C LEU A 203 12.63 -8.79 -3.84
N GLY A 204 13.05 -8.52 -2.64
CA GLY A 204 14.43 -8.63 -2.19
C GLY A 204 14.58 -9.55 -0.99
N GLN A 205 15.83 -9.96 -0.72
CA GLN A 205 16.19 -10.72 0.47
C GLN A 205 17.45 -10.14 1.10
N LYS A 206 17.43 -9.99 2.43
CA LYS A 206 18.60 -9.61 3.23
C LYS A 206 18.68 -10.49 4.47
N GLY A 207 19.69 -11.37 4.52
CA GLY A 207 19.79 -12.38 5.57
C GLY A 207 18.58 -13.29 5.59
N SER A 208 17.90 -13.38 6.73
CA SER A 208 16.66 -14.16 6.90
C SER A 208 15.38 -13.37 6.55
N SER A 209 15.49 -12.09 6.20
CA SER A 209 14.35 -11.22 5.91
C SER A 209 14.02 -11.21 4.41
N TYR A 210 12.73 -11.20 4.10
CA TYR A 210 12.21 -10.92 2.76
C TYR A 210 11.60 -9.53 2.75
N ILE A 211 11.83 -8.80 1.67
CA ILE A 211 11.44 -7.40 1.53
C ILE A 211 10.68 -7.25 0.24
N LEU A 212 9.51 -6.62 0.31
CA LEU A 212 8.75 -6.12 -0.83
C LEU A 212 8.87 -4.61 -0.84
N ALA A 213 9.13 -4.00 -1.99
CA ALA A 213 9.19 -2.55 -2.11
C ALA A 213 8.81 -2.10 -3.52
N SER A 214 8.37 -0.85 -3.64
CA SER A 214 8.10 -0.23 -4.94
C SER A 214 9.36 -0.18 -5.80
N GLU A 215 10.52 -0.05 -5.18
CA GLU A 215 11.84 -0.03 -5.81
C GLU A 215 12.94 -0.47 -4.85
#